data_a8853f2e6ff300b276f66a2bd226930f
#
_entry.id   a8853f2e6ff300b276f66a2bd226930f
#
_cell.length_a   1.000
_cell.length_b   1.000
_cell.length_c   1.000
_cell.angle_alpha   90.00
_cell.angle_beta   90.00
_cell.angle_gamma   90.00
#
_symmetry.space_group_name_H-M   'P 1'
#
loop_
_entity.id
_entity.type
_entity.pdbx_description
1 polymer ?
#
loop_
_entity_poly.entity_id
_entity_poly.type
_entity_poly.pdbx_seq_one_letter_code
_entity_poly.pdbx_strand_id
1 'polypeptide(L)'
;EIFYNYNNKTELFGDIYQKSKEETAMVQLIVGKKGKGKTKQLLDKVNGAIKAAEGNIVYLDKSSKHMYELNNKVRLIDVSGYPIKNADEFIGFVCGIVSQDHDLQEMYLDSFLKNAKLEGKDITDALHQLKEISEAYKINFVLSVSMDKEEIPAEFQDDIIIAL
;
A
#
# COMPACT_ATOMS: atom_id res chain seq x y z
N GLU A 1 19.81 -38.25 34.10
CA GLU A 1 20.58 -37.24 33.35
C GLU A 1 19.73 -36.74 32.21
N ILE A 2 19.15 -35.53 32.36
CA ILE A 2 18.39 -34.87 31.32
C ILE A 2 19.35 -33.92 30.61
N PHE A 3 19.85 -34.35 29.44
CA PHE A 3 20.55 -33.46 28.53
C PHE A 3 19.56 -32.54 27.85
N TYR A 4 19.43 -31.29 28.34
CA TYR A 4 18.76 -30.24 27.66
C TYR A 4 19.60 -29.83 26.44
N ASN A 5 19.08 -30.10 25.25
CA ASN A 5 19.70 -29.79 23.98
C ASN A 5 19.57 -28.26 23.72
N TYR A 6 20.66 -27.53 23.97
CA TYR A 6 20.74 -26.05 23.83
C TYR A 6 20.66 -25.58 22.36
N ASN A 7 20.74 -26.50 21.39
CA ASN A 7 20.76 -26.15 19.98
C ASN A 7 19.37 -25.84 19.38
N ASN A 8 18.28 -26.29 20.00
CA ASN A 8 16.93 -26.03 19.48
C ASN A 8 16.38 -24.63 19.81
N LYS A 9 17.01 -23.92 20.76
CA LYS A 9 16.56 -22.55 21.08
C LYS A 9 17.09 -21.48 20.12
N THR A 10 18.28 -21.71 19.55
CA THR A 10 18.89 -20.77 18.60
C THR A 10 18.21 -20.79 17.24
N GLU A 11 17.75 -21.95 16.79
CA GLU A 11 16.96 -22.06 15.55
C GLU A 11 15.58 -21.44 15.70
N LEU A 12 14.91 -21.69 16.82
CA LEU A 12 13.57 -21.12 17.11
C LEU A 12 13.61 -19.60 17.24
N PHE A 13 14.66 -19.03 17.85
CA PHE A 13 14.88 -17.58 17.93
C PHE A 13 15.29 -16.99 16.58
N GLY A 14 16.04 -17.74 15.75
CA GLY A 14 16.38 -17.35 14.39
C GLY A 14 15.14 -17.25 13.51
N ASP A 15 14.26 -18.25 13.57
CA ASP A 15 13.01 -18.27 12.78
C ASP A 15 12.01 -17.21 13.25
N ILE A 16 11.92 -16.94 14.56
CA ILE A 16 11.09 -15.86 15.11
C ILE A 16 11.65 -14.48 14.70
N TYR A 17 12.98 -14.33 14.69
CA TYR A 17 13.64 -13.09 14.26
C TYR A 17 13.59 -12.87 12.75
N GLN A 18 13.65 -13.96 11.96
CA GLN A 18 13.45 -13.93 10.52
C GLN A 18 11.99 -13.61 10.18
N LYS A 19 11.04 -14.22 10.88
CA LYS A 19 9.61 -13.97 10.70
C LYS A 19 9.20 -12.56 11.11
N SER A 20 9.85 -11.96 12.13
CA SER A 20 9.63 -10.56 12.50
C SER A 20 10.26 -9.56 11.51
N LYS A 21 11.16 -9.98 10.65
CA LYS A 21 11.74 -9.18 9.56
C LYS A 21 10.85 -9.18 8.30
N GLU A 22 9.99 -10.20 8.12
CA GLU A 22 9.08 -10.31 6.97
C GLU A 22 7.76 -9.56 7.14
N GLU A 23 7.45 -9.05 8.33
CA GLU A 23 6.23 -8.27 8.63
C GLU A 23 6.48 -6.77 8.79
N THR A 24 7.51 -6.21 8.16
CA THR A 24 7.67 -4.76 8.14
C THR A 24 6.64 -4.17 7.19
N ALA A 25 5.68 -3.41 7.73
CA ALA A 25 4.73 -2.67 6.91
C ALA A 25 5.47 -1.75 5.94
N MET A 26 4.99 -1.65 4.70
CA MET A 26 5.73 -1.02 3.61
C MET A 26 4.83 -0.21 2.69
N VAL A 27 5.45 0.71 1.97
CA VAL A 27 4.86 1.41 0.83
C VAL A 27 5.48 0.84 -0.44
N GLN A 28 4.66 0.39 -1.38
CA GLN A 28 5.07 -0.20 -2.64
C GLN A 28 4.51 0.60 -3.82
N LEU A 29 5.32 0.79 -4.86
CA LEU A 29 4.96 1.61 -6.01
C LEU A 29 4.88 0.77 -7.29
N ILE A 30 3.78 0.94 -8.02
CA ILE A 30 3.63 0.49 -9.41
C ILE A 30 3.67 1.74 -10.28
N VAL A 31 4.71 1.88 -11.08
CA VAL A 31 5.00 3.10 -11.84
C VAL A 31 4.91 2.88 -13.34
N GLY A 32 4.69 3.93 -14.08
CA GLY A 32 4.55 3.95 -15.53
C GLY A 32 3.61 5.06 -15.95
N LYS A 33 3.76 5.58 -17.16
CA LYS A 33 2.88 6.63 -17.69
C LYS A 33 1.44 6.15 -17.82
N LYS A 34 0.53 7.10 -17.94
CA LYS A 34 -0.90 6.83 -18.16
C LYS A 34 -1.11 5.87 -19.35
N GLY A 35 -1.98 4.90 -19.18
CA GLY A 35 -2.32 3.91 -20.22
C GLY A 35 -1.40 2.69 -20.29
N LYS A 36 -0.42 2.57 -19.39
CA LYS A 36 0.53 1.44 -19.36
C LYS A 36 0.02 0.17 -18.65
N GLY A 37 -1.17 0.22 -18.05
CA GLY A 37 -1.76 -0.94 -17.40
C GLY A 37 -1.50 -1.06 -15.90
N LYS A 38 -1.16 0.04 -15.21
CA LYS A 38 -0.94 0.05 -13.76
C LYS A 38 -2.15 -0.43 -12.96
N THR A 39 -3.35 0.03 -13.34
CA THR A 39 -4.60 -0.38 -12.67
C THR A 39 -4.81 -1.89 -12.74
N LYS A 40 -4.55 -2.51 -13.88
CA LYS A 40 -4.63 -3.97 -14.01
C LYS A 40 -3.69 -4.68 -13.06
N GLN A 41 -2.45 -4.23 -12.96
CA GLN A 41 -1.47 -4.78 -12.01
C GLN A 41 -1.94 -4.63 -10.55
N LEU A 42 -2.51 -3.48 -10.23
CA LEU A 42 -3.03 -3.20 -8.89
C LEU A 42 -4.24 -4.09 -8.55
N LEU A 43 -5.18 -4.26 -9.49
CA LEU A 43 -6.34 -5.15 -9.35
C LEU A 43 -5.91 -6.61 -9.19
N ASP A 44 -4.99 -7.08 -10.01
CA ASP A 44 -4.48 -8.46 -9.93
C ASP A 44 -3.82 -8.71 -8.56
N LYS A 45 -3.04 -7.74 -8.07
CA LYS A 45 -2.37 -7.83 -6.78
C LYS A 45 -3.37 -7.86 -5.61
N VAL A 46 -4.35 -6.96 -5.57
CA VAL A 46 -5.32 -6.91 -4.48
C VAL A 46 -6.24 -8.14 -4.47
N ASN A 47 -6.67 -8.61 -5.63
CA ASN A 47 -7.49 -9.80 -5.74
C ASN A 47 -6.73 -11.10 -5.35
N GLY A 48 -5.40 -11.09 -5.50
CA GLY A 48 -4.55 -12.14 -4.97
C GLY A 48 -4.42 -12.05 -3.45
N ALA A 49 -4.11 -10.87 -2.94
CA ALA A 49 -3.86 -10.62 -1.52
C ALA A 49 -5.08 -10.92 -0.63
N ILE A 50 -6.28 -10.55 -1.07
CA ILE A 50 -7.51 -10.73 -0.27
C ILE A 50 -7.82 -12.20 0.05
N LYS A 51 -7.32 -13.13 -0.74
CA LYS A 51 -7.55 -14.57 -0.53
C LYS A 51 -6.87 -15.10 0.73
N ALA A 52 -5.75 -14.49 1.12
CA ALA A 52 -4.94 -14.88 2.27
C ALA A 52 -5.01 -13.86 3.42
N ALA A 53 -5.67 -12.72 3.22
CA ALA A 53 -5.77 -11.67 4.23
C ALA A 53 -6.63 -12.13 5.42
N GLU A 54 -6.13 -11.88 6.62
CA GLU A 54 -6.87 -12.10 7.87
C GLU A 54 -7.69 -10.86 8.25
N GLY A 55 -7.25 -9.68 7.83
CA GLY A 55 -7.93 -8.41 8.07
C GLY A 55 -8.52 -7.80 6.80
N ASN A 56 -8.88 -6.53 6.91
CA ASN A 56 -9.56 -5.81 5.85
C ASN A 56 -8.58 -5.22 4.83
N ILE A 57 -9.03 -5.11 3.59
CA ILE A 57 -8.32 -4.44 2.50
C ILE A 57 -9.24 -3.38 1.90
N VAL A 58 -8.70 -2.17 1.73
CA VAL A 58 -9.37 -1.03 1.13
C VAL A 58 -8.69 -0.68 -0.19
N TYR A 59 -9.49 -0.36 -1.20
CA TYR A 59 -9.03 0.09 -2.51
C TYR A 59 -9.63 1.47 -2.80
N LEU A 60 -8.78 2.48 -2.94
CA LEU A 60 -9.18 3.85 -3.31
C LEU A 60 -9.00 4.04 -4.82
N ASP A 61 -10.06 4.47 -5.48
CA ASP A 61 -10.04 4.78 -6.91
C ASP A 61 -10.64 6.16 -7.18
N LYS A 62 -10.38 6.70 -8.35
CA LYS A 62 -10.97 7.96 -8.85
C LYS A 62 -12.43 7.81 -9.32
N SER A 63 -12.95 6.60 -9.33
CA SER A 63 -14.32 6.27 -9.74
C SER A 63 -14.71 4.88 -9.23
N SER A 64 -15.97 4.52 -9.37
CA SER A 64 -16.49 3.17 -9.08
C SER A 64 -16.38 2.21 -10.28
N LYS A 65 -15.71 2.60 -11.35
CA LYS A 65 -15.65 1.85 -12.63
C LYS A 65 -15.19 0.40 -12.48
N HIS A 66 -14.23 0.15 -11.57
CA HIS A 66 -13.62 -1.16 -11.38
C HIS A 66 -14.30 -2.03 -10.31
N MET A 67 -15.48 -1.63 -9.81
CA MET A 67 -16.16 -2.33 -8.72
C MET A 67 -16.44 -3.82 -9.04
N TYR A 68 -16.73 -4.16 -10.28
CA TYR A 68 -16.99 -5.54 -10.70
C TYR A 68 -15.71 -6.37 -10.93
N GLU A 69 -14.56 -5.73 -11.07
CA GLU A 69 -13.27 -6.39 -11.22
C GLU A 69 -12.60 -6.69 -9.87
N LEU A 70 -13.08 -6.07 -8.80
CA LEU A 70 -12.61 -6.30 -7.44
C LEU A 70 -13.35 -7.47 -6.78
N ASN A 71 -12.60 -8.26 -5.99
CA ASN A 71 -13.22 -9.22 -5.09
C ASN A 71 -14.17 -8.47 -4.13
N ASN A 72 -15.35 -9.03 -3.88
CA ASN A 72 -16.39 -8.40 -3.05
C ASN A 72 -16.00 -8.20 -1.57
N LYS A 73 -14.94 -8.84 -1.11
CA LYS A 73 -14.38 -8.63 0.23
C LYS A 73 -13.47 -7.39 0.32
N VAL A 74 -13.01 -6.87 -0.83
CA VAL A 74 -12.25 -5.62 -0.89
C VAL A 74 -13.21 -4.45 -0.85
N ARG A 75 -12.98 -3.50 0.05
CA ARG A 75 -13.81 -2.30 0.16
C ARG A 75 -13.31 -1.24 -0.84
N LEU A 76 -14.12 -0.97 -1.85
CA LEU A 76 -13.87 0.10 -2.81
C LEU A 76 -14.36 1.44 -2.25
N ILE A 77 -13.53 2.47 -2.33
CA ILE A 77 -13.88 3.86 -2.03
C ILE A 77 -13.63 4.69 -3.29
N ASP A 78 -14.69 5.29 -3.81
CA ASP A 78 -14.63 6.29 -4.88
C ASP A 78 -14.26 7.64 -4.27
N VAL A 79 -13.01 8.06 -4.46
CA VAL A 79 -12.46 9.30 -3.89
C VAL A 79 -13.12 10.55 -4.51
N SER A 80 -13.62 10.45 -5.74
CA SER A 80 -14.25 11.59 -6.43
C SER A 80 -15.50 12.13 -5.75
N GLY A 81 -16.14 11.33 -4.91
CA GLY A 81 -17.31 11.74 -4.13
C GLY A 81 -17.00 12.63 -2.93
N TYR A 82 -15.73 12.88 -2.62
CA TYR A 82 -15.30 13.64 -1.44
C TYR A 82 -14.55 14.91 -1.83
N PRO A 83 -14.70 16.02 -1.06
CA PRO A 83 -14.13 17.32 -1.41
C PRO A 83 -12.65 17.44 -1.04
N ILE A 84 -11.81 16.62 -1.65
CA ILE A 84 -10.35 16.64 -1.47
C ILE A 84 -9.75 17.64 -2.46
N LYS A 85 -9.05 18.66 -1.97
CA LYS A 85 -8.53 19.76 -2.77
C LYS A 85 -7.01 19.75 -2.93
N ASN A 86 -6.29 19.09 -2.04
CA ASN A 86 -4.82 19.06 -2.01
C ASN A 86 -4.31 17.76 -1.38
N ALA A 87 -2.98 17.58 -1.41
CA ALA A 87 -2.35 16.39 -0.86
C ALA A 87 -2.54 16.22 0.64
N ASP A 88 -2.53 17.30 1.41
CA ASP A 88 -2.72 17.23 2.86
C ASP A 88 -4.12 16.74 3.22
N GLU A 89 -5.14 17.20 2.49
CA GLU A 89 -6.52 16.72 2.66
C GLU A 89 -6.62 15.23 2.27
N PHE A 90 -5.94 14.80 1.20
CA PHE A 90 -5.90 13.40 0.80
C PHE A 90 -5.26 12.51 1.88
N ILE A 91 -4.13 12.92 2.44
CA ILE A 91 -3.48 12.20 3.53
C ILE A 91 -4.39 12.16 4.78
N GLY A 92 -5.07 13.25 5.10
CA GLY A 92 -6.07 13.28 6.16
C GLY A 92 -7.23 12.32 5.92
N PHE A 93 -7.68 12.20 4.67
CA PHE A 93 -8.70 11.22 4.26
C PHE A 93 -8.21 9.78 4.48
N VAL A 94 -6.98 9.48 4.10
CA VAL A 94 -6.34 8.17 4.36
C VAL A 94 -6.26 7.91 5.87
N CYS A 95 -5.82 8.89 6.66
CA CYS A 95 -5.78 8.77 8.12
C CYS A 95 -7.16 8.49 8.72
N GLY A 96 -8.21 9.13 8.19
CA GLY A 96 -9.59 8.88 8.62
C GLY A 96 -10.03 7.43 8.40
N ILE A 97 -9.65 6.84 7.26
CA ILE A 97 -9.94 5.43 6.96
C ILE A 97 -9.17 4.52 7.93
N VAL A 98 -7.88 4.78 8.13
CA VAL A 98 -7.03 4.02 9.05
C VAL A 98 -7.55 4.09 10.49
N SER A 99 -7.97 5.27 10.94
CA SER A 99 -8.37 5.51 12.32
C SER A 99 -9.60 4.74 12.79
N GLN A 100 -10.47 4.36 11.87
CA GLN A 100 -11.75 3.70 12.19
C GLN A 100 -11.74 2.19 12.02
N ASP A 101 -10.66 1.60 11.53
CA ASP A 101 -10.57 0.17 11.25
C ASP A 101 -9.25 -0.43 11.76
N HIS A 102 -9.31 -1.05 12.95
CA HIS A 102 -8.16 -1.70 13.56
C HIS A 102 -7.75 -3.00 12.85
N ASP A 103 -8.62 -3.56 12.01
CA ASP A 103 -8.37 -4.78 11.25
C ASP A 103 -7.86 -4.49 9.83
N LEU A 104 -7.64 -3.23 9.48
CA LEU A 104 -7.10 -2.83 8.19
C LEU A 104 -5.64 -3.29 8.05
N GLN A 105 -5.36 -4.09 7.02
CA GLN A 105 -4.02 -4.63 6.74
C GLN A 105 -3.34 -3.98 5.54
N GLU A 106 -4.11 -3.71 4.49
CA GLU A 106 -3.59 -3.17 3.25
C GLU A 106 -4.52 -2.09 2.68
N MET A 107 -3.92 -1.09 2.07
CA MET A 107 -4.62 -0.06 1.31
C MET A 107 -3.99 0.12 -0.06
N TYR A 108 -4.81 -0.01 -1.08
CA TYR A 108 -4.43 0.18 -2.48
C TYR A 108 -4.90 1.56 -2.95
N LEU A 109 -3.96 2.37 -3.42
CA LEU A 109 -4.21 3.75 -3.84
C LEU A 109 -4.04 3.83 -5.36
N ASP A 110 -5.11 3.60 -6.10
CA ASP A 110 -5.10 3.75 -7.55
C ASP A 110 -5.19 5.23 -7.95
N SER A 111 -4.63 5.56 -9.10
CA SER A 111 -4.60 6.95 -9.60
C SER A 111 -4.08 7.94 -8.53
N PHE A 112 -2.99 7.58 -7.86
CA PHE A 112 -2.49 8.31 -6.70
C PHE A 112 -2.28 9.80 -6.96
N LEU A 113 -1.60 10.17 -8.05
CA LEU A 113 -1.33 11.58 -8.36
C LEU A 113 -2.62 12.37 -8.56
N LYS A 114 -3.59 11.80 -9.24
CA LYS A 114 -4.88 12.46 -9.49
C LYS A 114 -5.68 12.63 -8.21
N ASN A 115 -5.81 11.55 -7.42
CA ASN A 115 -6.59 11.57 -6.18
C ASN A 115 -5.96 12.45 -5.11
N ALA A 116 -4.64 12.47 -5.01
CA ALA A 116 -3.88 13.32 -4.07
C ALA A 116 -3.63 14.74 -4.59
N LYS A 117 -4.08 15.10 -5.81
CA LYS A 117 -3.85 16.41 -6.42
C LYS A 117 -2.36 16.75 -6.57
N LEU A 118 -1.56 15.74 -6.91
CA LEU A 118 -0.10 15.81 -7.05
C LEU A 118 0.38 15.73 -8.50
N GLU A 119 -0.49 15.81 -9.48
CA GLU A 119 -0.11 15.82 -10.90
C GLU A 119 0.84 17.01 -11.19
N GLY A 120 2.02 16.71 -11.72
CA GLY A 120 3.06 17.69 -12.00
C GLY A 120 3.74 18.31 -10.77
N LYS A 121 3.56 17.75 -9.59
CA LYS A 121 4.11 18.23 -8.32
C LYS A 121 5.08 17.22 -7.72
N ASP A 122 5.89 17.67 -6.75
CA ASP A 122 6.75 16.81 -5.94
C ASP A 122 5.89 15.92 -5.03
N ILE A 123 6.18 14.61 -5.07
CA ILE A 123 5.46 13.60 -4.31
C ILE A 123 6.17 13.17 -3.03
N THR A 124 7.36 13.71 -2.77
CA THR A 124 8.25 13.28 -1.69
C THR A 124 7.58 13.33 -0.33
N ASP A 125 6.98 14.47 0.03
CA ASP A 125 6.34 14.65 1.34
C ASP A 125 5.15 13.70 1.54
N ALA A 126 4.32 13.53 0.52
CA ALA A 126 3.19 12.62 0.60
C ALA A 126 3.63 11.16 0.79
N LEU A 127 4.68 10.72 0.08
CA LEU A 127 5.24 9.38 0.25
C LEU A 127 5.84 9.18 1.64
N HIS A 128 6.53 10.19 2.19
CA HIS A 128 7.02 10.14 3.57
C HIS A 128 5.89 9.99 4.58
N GLN A 129 4.82 10.76 4.44
CA GLN A 129 3.66 10.66 5.33
C GLN A 129 3.00 9.28 5.24
N LEU A 130 2.88 8.69 4.04
CA LEU A 130 2.37 7.33 3.89
C LEU A 130 3.28 6.29 4.54
N LYS A 131 4.59 6.44 4.44
CA LYS A 131 5.55 5.56 5.16
C LYS A 131 5.40 5.68 6.68
N GLU A 132 5.26 6.87 7.23
CA GLU A 132 5.02 7.08 8.65
C GLU A 132 3.74 6.41 9.13
N ILE A 133 2.64 6.54 8.37
CA ILE A 133 1.37 5.86 8.66
C ILE A 133 1.53 4.35 8.59
N SER A 134 2.19 3.86 7.54
CA SER A 134 2.48 2.43 7.35
C SER A 134 3.22 1.83 8.55
N GLU A 135 4.27 2.47 9.00
CA GLU A 135 5.07 2.02 10.14
C GLU A 135 4.31 2.09 11.47
N ALA A 136 3.58 3.19 11.71
CA ALA A 136 2.86 3.41 12.95
C ALA A 136 1.69 2.45 13.15
N TYR A 137 0.96 2.13 12.08
CA TYR A 137 -0.28 1.32 12.13
C TYR A 137 -0.16 -0.05 11.51
N LYS A 138 1.02 -0.43 11.02
CA LYS A 138 1.29 -1.74 10.40
C LYS A 138 0.39 -2.03 9.20
N ILE A 139 0.24 -1.04 8.32
CA ILE A 139 -0.57 -1.12 7.10
C ILE A 139 0.34 -1.08 5.88
N ASN A 140 0.15 -2.00 4.95
CA ASN A 140 0.82 -1.98 3.67
C ASN A 140 0.06 -1.08 2.70
N PHE A 141 0.77 -0.15 2.06
CA PHE A 141 0.24 0.68 0.98
C PHE A 141 0.81 0.22 -0.36
N VAL A 142 -0.04 0.10 -1.35
CA VAL A 142 0.35 -0.15 -2.74
C VAL A 142 -0.25 0.95 -3.61
N LEU A 143 0.60 1.70 -4.29
CA LEU A 143 0.21 2.87 -5.08
C LEU A 143 0.41 2.64 -6.57
N SER A 144 -0.54 3.05 -7.40
CA SER A 144 -0.28 3.27 -8.82
C SER A 144 0.09 4.74 -9.07
N VAL A 145 1.28 4.97 -9.63
CA VAL A 145 1.85 6.31 -9.81
C VAL A 145 2.13 6.53 -11.29
N SER A 146 1.47 7.54 -11.90
CA SER A 146 1.60 7.88 -13.32
C SER A 146 2.86 8.71 -13.61
N MET A 147 4.01 8.13 -13.31
CA MET A 147 5.35 8.67 -13.55
C MET A 147 6.25 7.56 -14.09
N ASP A 148 7.24 7.92 -14.90
CA ASP A 148 8.29 6.98 -15.25
C ASP A 148 9.17 6.67 -14.03
N LYS A 149 9.83 5.51 -14.06
CA LYS A 149 10.70 5.08 -12.95
C LYS A 149 11.75 6.14 -12.59
N GLU A 150 12.32 6.79 -13.58
CA GLU A 150 13.38 7.80 -13.44
C GLU A 150 12.87 9.09 -12.77
N GLU A 151 11.57 9.35 -12.82
CA GLU A 151 10.95 10.53 -12.21
C GLU A 151 10.64 10.33 -10.72
N ILE A 152 10.67 9.09 -10.24
CA ILE A 152 10.46 8.77 -8.82
C ILE A 152 11.67 9.25 -8.02
N PRO A 153 11.48 9.97 -6.90
CA PRO A 153 12.59 10.41 -6.06
C PRO A 153 13.53 9.27 -5.67
N ALA A 154 14.84 9.55 -5.64
CA ALA A 154 15.87 8.52 -5.45
C ALA A 154 15.66 7.65 -4.20
N GLU A 155 15.19 8.24 -3.12
CA GLU A 155 14.92 7.56 -1.85
C GLU A 155 13.77 6.55 -1.89
N PHE A 156 12.91 6.59 -2.93
CA PHE A 156 11.80 5.67 -3.13
C PHE A 156 12.00 4.68 -4.28
N GLN A 157 13.16 4.68 -4.91
CA GLN A 157 13.46 3.76 -6.03
C GLN A 157 13.37 2.30 -5.63
N ASP A 158 13.80 1.95 -4.42
CA ASP A 158 13.74 0.57 -3.90
C ASP A 158 12.30 0.14 -3.53
N ASP A 159 11.37 1.08 -3.43
CA ASP A 159 9.95 0.79 -3.16
C ASP A 159 9.18 0.43 -4.45
N ILE A 160 9.78 0.59 -5.62
CA ILE A 160 9.16 0.25 -6.89
C ILE A 160 9.14 -1.26 -7.08
N ILE A 161 7.94 -1.84 -7.13
CA ILE A 161 7.75 -3.28 -7.35
C ILE A 161 7.48 -3.63 -8.81
N ILE A 162 6.90 -2.71 -9.57
CA ILE A 162 6.61 -2.86 -11.01
C ILE A 162 6.87 -1.52 -11.71
N ALA A 163 7.62 -1.55 -12.80
CA ALA A 163 7.82 -0.43 -13.71
C ALA A 163 7.35 -0.83 -15.12
N LEU A 164 6.41 -0.09 -15.70
CA LEU A 164 5.75 -0.37 -16.97
C LEU A 164 6.17 0.62 -18.07
#